data_7218cb80fd022d7efe4a47b41ffada44
#
_entry.id   7218cb80fd022d7efe4a47b41ffada44
#
_cell.length_a   1.000
_cell.length_b   1.000
_cell.length_c   1.000
_cell.angle_alpha   90.00
_cell.angle_beta   90.00
_cell.angle_gamma   90.00
#
_symmetry.space_group_name_H-M   'P 1'
#
loop_
_entity.id
_entity.type
_entity.pdbx_description
1 polymer ?
#
loop_
_entity_poly.entity_id
_entity_poly.type
_entity_poly.pdbx_seq_one_letter_code
_entity_poly.pdbx_strand_id
1 'polypeptide(L)'
;MPTAFTDDLRLAHVLADDADSLTTDRFKALDLHVMTKPDLTPVTDADKSVEEGIRRTLSRARPRDAVLGEEMGSTGHSQRRWVVDPIDGTRNYVRGVPVWATLIALMVDDEVVVGCVSAPMLQRRWWASKDGGAWTGRSLLRASECHVSDVSRLDDASLSYASFSGWEDQGRLDAFMALARRCWRTRAYGDFWSYMLLAEGAVDLAAEPQLALYDMAALDVIVREAGGTFTSLDGRPGPLGGNALASNGRLHDQAMAFLASLPDDEDDPDVEPRRPGSLHDLNARRRPSAPGGSEPTRAD
;
A
#
# COMPACT_ATOMS: atom_id res chain seq x y z
N MET A 1 24.95 1.96 -10.29
CA MET A 1 25.50 3.24 -10.84
C MET A 1 24.48 4.36 -10.63
N PRO A 2 24.87 5.66 -10.60
CA PRO A 2 23.85 6.71 -10.51
C PRO A 2 22.94 6.65 -11.75
N THR A 3 21.63 6.58 -11.52
CA THR A 3 20.60 6.68 -12.56
C THR A 3 20.25 8.14 -12.86
N ALA A 4 19.50 8.39 -13.92
CA ALA A 4 19.00 9.74 -14.24
C ALA A 4 18.13 10.31 -13.11
N PHE A 5 17.60 9.49 -12.21
CA PHE A 5 16.68 9.86 -11.13
C PHE A 5 17.32 9.77 -9.72
N THR A 6 18.65 9.70 -9.63
CA THR A 6 19.35 9.57 -8.34
C THR A 6 19.02 10.70 -7.36
N ASP A 7 18.92 11.95 -7.81
CA ASP A 7 18.60 13.08 -6.94
C ASP A 7 17.12 13.12 -6.53
N ASP A 8 16.22 12.62 -7.38
CA ASP A 8 14.81 12.47 -7.03
C ASP A 8 14.62 11.34 -6.02
N LEU A 9 15.36 10.22 -6.17
CA LEU A 9 15.36 9.14 -5.19
C LEU A 9 15.88 9.62 -3.82
N ARG A 10 16.96 10.43 -3.78
CA ARG A 10 17.45 11.04 -2.53
C ARG A 10 16.41 11.94 -1.90
N LEU A 11 15.70 12.72 -2.71
CA LEU A 11 14.60 13.55 -2.21
C LEU A 11 13.47 12.69 -1.64
N ALA A 12 13.09 11.59 -2.31
CA ALA A 12 12.08 10.66 -1.79
C ALA A 12 12.47 10.11 -0.40
N HIS A 13 13.75 9.81 -0.17
CA HIS A 13 14.24 9.40 1.16
C HIS A 13 14.11 10.52 2.21
N VAL A 14 14.40 11.77 1.86
CA VAL A 14 14.22 12.91 2.79
C VAL A 14 12.75 13.09 3.15
N LEU A 15 11.85 12.99 2.16
CA LEU A 15 10.41 13.07 2.39
C LEU A 15 9.93 11.93 3.29
N ALA A 16 10.46 10.72 3.09
CA ALA A 16 10.15 9.56 3.90
C ALA A 16 10.68 9.69 5.34
N ASP A 17 11.85 10.30 5.57
CA ASP A 17 12.38 10.54 6.91
C ASP A 17 11.49 11.50 7.71
N ASP A 18 11.02 12.58 7.06
CA ASP A 18 10.08 13.53 7.66
C ASP A 18 8.74 12.86 7.97
N ALA A 19 8.21 12.04 7.04
CA ALA A 19 6.98 11.30 7.22
C ALA A 19 7.08 10.26 8.34
N ASP A 20 8.18 9.49 8.39
CA ASP A 20 8.43 8.47 9.42
C ASP A 20 8.40 9.08 10.83
N SER A 21 9.03 10.25 11.01
CA SER A 21 9.04 10.95 12.30
C SER A 21 7.61 11.30 12.73
N LEU A 22 6.85 11.95 11.84
CA LEU A 22 5.52 12.44 12.15
C LEU A 22 4.53 11.28 12.37
N THR A 23 4.53 10.27 11.50
CA THR A 23 3.64 9.13 11.61
C THR A 23 3.93 8.28 12.85
N THR A 24 5.20 8.13 13.22
CA THR A 24 5.59 7.37 14.43
C THR A 24 5.17 8.11 15.69
N ASP A 25 5.34 9.42 15.76
CA ASP A 25 4.94 10.24 16.91
C ASP A 25 3.42 10.23 17.13
N ARG A 26 2.64 10.14 16.03
CA ARG A 26 1.17 10.09 16.10
C ARG A 26 0.61 8.67 16.25
N PHE A 27 1.40 7.63 15.99
CA PHE A 27 0.94 6.25 16.11
C PHE A 27 0.58 5.89 17.55
N LYS A 28 -0.69 5.51 17.77
CA LYS A 28 -1.27 5.27 19.10
C LYS A 28 -1.29 6.49 20.03
N ALA A 29 -1.17 7.71 19.50
CA ALA A 29 -1.33 8.91 20.32
C ALA A 29 -2.75 8.96 20.90
N LEU A 30 -2.86 9.36 22.18
CA LEU A 30 -4.14 9.39 22.90
C LEU A 30 -5.10 10.42 22.31
N ASP A 31 -4.60 11.44 21.68
CA ASP A 31 -5.32 12.54 21.02
C ASP A 31 -5.38 12.39 19.51
N LEU A 32 -5.12 11.19 18.96
CA LEU A 32 -5.22 10.93 17.51
C LEU A 32 -6.67 11.15 17.04
N HIS A 33 -6.85 12.11 16.17
CA HIS A 33 -8.15 12.40 15.56
C HIS A 33 -8.38 11.50 14.35
N VAL A 34 -9.43 10.68 14.43
CA VAL A 34 -9.88 9.81 13.34
C VAL A 34 -11.17 10.37 12.77
N MET A 35 -11.20 10.61 11.49
CA MET A 35 -12.37 11.05 10.72
C MET A 35 -12.75 9.97 9.70
N THR A 36 -13.95 10.04 9.16
CA THR A 36 -14.45 9.16 8.10
C THR A 36 -14.54 9.96 6.81
N LYS A 37 -13.92 9.45 5.73
CA LYS A 37 -14.07 10.01 4.38
C LYS A 37 -15.48 9.72 3.82
N PRO A 38 -15.91 10.40 2.73
CA PRO A 38 -17.20 10.13 2.08
C PRO A 38 -17.37 8.68 1.61
N ASP A 39 -16.27 7.99 1.27
CA ASP A 39 -16.23 6.58 0.88
C ASP A 39 -16.18 5.61 2.07
N LEU A 40 -16.39 6.12 3.29
CA LEU A 40 -16.39 5.41 4.56
C LEU A 40 -15.02 4.87 5.01
N THR A 41 -13.93 5.22 4.33
CA THR A 41 -12.59 4.90 4.79
C THR A 41 -12.13 5.84 5.91
N PRO A 42 -11.29 5.37 6.87
CA PRO A 42 -10.76 6.24 7.91
C PRO A 42 -9.64 7.14 7.36
N VAL A 43 -9.55 8.34 7.91
CA VAL A 43 -8.42 9.25 7.76
C VAL A 43 -8.07 9.85 9.11
N THR A 44 -6.81 10.09 9.38
CA THR A 44 -6.37 10.72 10.63
C THR A 44 -5.78 12.10 10.39
N ASP A 45 -5.59 12.87 11.47
CA ASP A 45 -4.84 14.10 11.42
C ASP A 45 -3.36 13.89 11.04
N ALA A 46 -2.83 12.67 11.27
CA ALA A 46 -1.49 12.30 10.85
C ALA A 46 -1.39 12.23 9.31
N ASP A 47 -2.35 11.59 8.61
CA ASP A 47 -2.38 11.50 7.15
C ASP A 47 -2.25 12.90 6.51
N LYS A 48 -3.12 13.82 6.95
CA LYS A 48 -3.13 15.19 6.43
C LYS A 48 -1.83 15.94 6.73
N SER A 49 -1.33 15.82 7.95
CA SER A 49 -0.11 16.52 8.36
C SER A 49 1.13 16.02 7.61
N VAL A 50 1.20 14.73 7.32
CA VAL A 50 2.28 14.13 6.50
C VAL A 50 2.19 14.66 5.07
N GLU A 51 1.01 14.62 4.44
CA GLU A 51 0.86 15.12 3.08
C GLU A 51 1.19 16.60 2.96
N GLU A 52 0.75 17.43 3.92
CA GLU A 52 1.11 18.86 3.98
C GLU A 52 2.62 19.06 4.10
N GLY A 53 3.30 18.28 4.94
CA GLY A 53 4.75 18.30 5.11
C GLY A 53 5.49 17.99 3.81
N ILE A 54 5.10 16.89 3.16
CA ILE A 54 5.65 16.45 1.86
C ILE A 54 5.44 17.54 0.80
N ARG A 55 4.22 18.06 0.65
CA ARG A 55 3.91 19.12 -0.31
C ARG A 55 4.72 20.38 -0.08
N ARG A 56 4.90 20.79 1.16
CA ARG A 56 5.73 21.95 1.53
C ARG A 56 7.20 21.75 1.15
N THR A 57 7.75 20.58 1.34
CA THR A 57 9.12 20.25 0.97
C THR A 57 9.26 20.20 -0.56
N LEU A 58 8.32 19.53 -1.26
CA LEU A 58 8.29 19.48 -2.72
C LEU A 58 8.15 20.86 -3.36
N SER A 59 7.32 21.76 -2.83
CA SER A 59 7.15 23.11 -3.36
C SER A 59 8.44 23.93 -3.35
N ARG A 60 9.37 23.60 -2.46
CA ARG A 60 10.70 24.26 -2.37
C ARG A 60 11.75 23.55 -3.25
N ALA A 61 11.78 22.23 -3.20
CA ALA A 61 12.79 21.42 -3.87
C ALA A 61 12.48 21.16 -5.36
N ARG A 62 11.21 21.09 -5.72
CA ARG A 62 10.70 20.78 -7.07
C ARG A 62 9.49 21.67 -7.44
N PRO A 63 9.64 23.00 -7.48
CA PRO A 63 8.52 23.95 -7.64
C PRO A 63 7.77 23.85 -8.98
N ARG A 64 8.31 23.09 -9.93
CA ARG A 64 7.70 22.91 -11.26
C ARG A 64 7.00 21.55 -11.40
N ASP A 65 7.17 20.64 -10.43
CA ASP A 65 6.56 19.32 -10.46
C ASP A 65 5.11 19.42 -9.93
N ALA A 66 4.22 18.61 -10.50
CA ALA A 66 2.87 18.42 -9.97
C ALA A 66 2.90 17.46 -8.77
N VAL A 67 1.87 17.51 -7.91
CA VAL A 67 1.71 16.58 -6.80
C VAL A 67 0.28 16.05 -6.81
N LEU A 68 0.13 14.73 -6.74
CA LEU A 68 -1.10 14.01 -6.45
C LEU A 68 -0.95 13.35 -5.08
N GLY A 69 -1.81 13.67 -4.15
CA GLY A 69 -1.87 13.00 -2.85
C GLY A 69 -3.26 12.44 -2.59
N GLU A 70 -3.33 11.49 -1.70
CA GLU A 70 -4.58 10.84 -1.30
C GLU A 70 -5.55 11.83 -0.64
N GLU A 71 -5.04 12.70 0.26
CA GLU A 71 -5.88 13.53 1.13
C GLU A 71 -6.23 14.89 0.53
N MET A 72 -5.33 15.47 -0.26
CA MET A 72 -5.45 16.82 -0.79
C MET A 72 -5.60 16.87 -2.31
N GLY A 73 -5.67 15.70 -2.95
CA GLY A 73 -5.86 15.58 -4.40
C GLY A 73 -4.69 16.10 -5.22
N SER A 74 -4.96 16.63 -6.42
CA SER A 74 -3.95 17.04 -7.39
C SER A 74 -3.68 18.54 -7.34
N THR A 75 -2.40 18.93 -7.43
CA THR A 75 -1.97 20.33 -7.58
C THR A 75 -0.89 20.46 -8.64
N GLY A 76 -0.93 21.55 -9.40
CA GLY A 76 -0.01 21.81 -10.51
C GLY A 76 -0.32 21.00 -11.77
N HIS A 77 0.35 21.36 -12.86
CA HIS A 77 0.31 20.68 -14.15
C HIS A 77 1.73 20.54 -14.67
N SER A 78 2.21 19.29 -14.76
CA SER A 78 3.57 18.98 -15.20
C SER A 78 3.62 17.55 -15.70
N GLN A 79 4.53 17.27 -16.63
CA GLN A 79 4.87 15.89 -17.00
C GLN A 79 5.51 15.12 -15.84
N ARG A 80 6.13 15.85 -14.89
CA ARG A 80 6.68 15.29 -13.67
C ARG A 80 5.68 15.45 -12.54
N ARG A 81 5.26 14.35 -11.94
CA ARG A 81 4.24 14.33 -10.87
C ARG A 81 4.67 13.42 -9.73
N TRP A 82 4.76 13.98 -8.55
CA TRP A 82 4.89 13.21 -7.33
C TRP A 82 3.54 12.64 -6.93
N VAL A 83 3.51 11.37 -6.59
CA VAL A 83 2.31 10.65 -6.14
C VAL A 83 2.57 10.17 -4.72
N VAL A 84 1.66 10.49 -3.80
CA VAL A 84 1.88 10.31 -2.36
C VAL A 84 0.66 9.67 -1.72
N ASP A 85 0.90 8.59 -0.98
CA ASP A 85 0.02 8.09 0.05
C ASP A 85 0.71 8.31 1.41
N PRO A 86 0.16 9.17 2.27
CA PRO A 86 0.75 9.48 3.58
C PRO A 86 0.84 8.27 4.51
N ILE A 87 -0.22 7.45 4.57
CA ILE A 87 -0.33 6.29 5.45
C ILE A 87 -1.13 5.18 4.76
N ASP A 88 -0.48 4.44 3.86
CA ASP A 88 -1.05 3.19 3.35
C ASP A 88 -1.25 2.20 4.48
N GLY A 89 -2.43 1.59 4.56
CA GLY A 89 -2.85 0.80 5.70
C GLY A 89 -3.41 1.65 6.85
N THR A 90 -4.13 2.75 6.58
CA THR A 90 -4.77 3.61 7.60
C THR A 90 -5.65 2.83 8.57
N ARG A 91 -6.32 1.76 8.11
CA ARG A 91 -7.11 0.87 8.99
C ARG A 91 -6.23 0.19 10.04
N ASN A 92 -5.04 -0.27 9.67
CA ASN A 92 -4.06 -0.83 10.58
C ASN A 92 -3.56 0.24 11.55
N TYR A 93 -3.23 1.42 11.04
CA TYR A 93 -2.76 2.56 11.83
C TYR A 93 -3.75 2.92 12.94
N VAL A 94 -5.01 3.14 12.59
CA VAL A 94 -6.10 3.45 13.53
C VAL A 94 -6.31 2.33 14.56
N ARG A 95 -6.16 1.08 14.16
CA ARG A 95 -6.28 -0.10 15.04
C ARG A 95 -5.06 -0.31 15.93
N GLY A 96 -3.96 0.42 15.71
CA GLY A 96 -2.71 0.25 16.42
C GLY A 96 -1.93 -1.01 16.00
N VAL A 97 -2.21 -1.53 14.79
CA VAL A 97 -1.41 -2.60 14.16
C VAL A 97 -0.18 -1.95 13.53
N PRO A 98 1.06 -2.41 13.83
CA PRO A 98 2.30 -1.75 13.41
C PRO A 98 2.68 -2.09 11.96
N VAL A 99 1.70 -2.20 11.06
CA VAL A 99 1.88 -2.51 9.63
C VAL A 99 1.18 -1.43 8.82
N TRP A 100 1.92 -0.42 8.47
CA TRP A 100 1.53 0.72 7.65
C TRP A 100 2.79 1.37 7.07
N ALA A 101 2.66 2.12 5.97
CA ALA A 101 3.78 2.77 5.31
C ALA A 101 3.39 4.11 4.69
N THR A 102 4.38 4.99 4.48
CA THR A 102 4.26 6.13 3.57
C THR A 102 4.76 5.71 2.19
N LEU A 103 3.95 5.94 1.16
CA LEU A 103 4.28 5.65 -0.23
C LEU A 103 4.59 6.95 -0.97
N ILE A 104 5.75 7.02 -1.62
CA ILE A 104 6.19 8.19 -2.37
C ILE A 104 6.68 7.73 -3.74
N ALA A 105 6.10 8.26 -4.80
CA ALA A 105 6.53 7.96 -6.16
C ALA A 105 6.73 9.22 -6.98
N LEU A 106 7.60 9.15 -8.00
CA LEU A 106 7.70 10.13 -9.05
C LEU A 106 7.30 9.48 -10.37
N MET A 107 6.34 10.08 -11.04
CA MET A 107 5.98 9.76 -12.42
C MET A 107 6.56 10.81 -13.36
N VAL A 108 7.01 10.36 -14.53
CA VAL A 108 7.32 11.22 -15.69
C VAL A 108 6.43 10.74 -16.83
N ASP A 109 5.57 11.62 -17.29
CA ASP A 109 4.42 11.27 -18.12
C ASP A 109 3.54 10.22 -17.40
N ASP A 110 3.33 9.07 -17.98
CA ASP A 110 2.55 7.97 -17.39
C ASP A 110 3.42 6.84 -16.80
N GLU A 111 4.75 7.00 -16.76
CA GLU A 111 5.68 6.01 -16.23
C GLU A 111 6.14 6.36 -14.81
N VAL A 112 6.10 5.40 -13.89
CA VAL A 112 6.72 5.57 -12.57
C VAL A 112 8.21 5.31 -12.68
N VAL A 113 9.00 6.32 -12.29
CA VAL A 113 10.47 6.31 -12.43
C VAL A 113 11.22 6.31 -11.09
N VAL A 114 10.55 6.64 -10.00
CA VAL A 114 11.06 6.52 -8.62
C VAL A 114 9.94 6.03 -7.72
N GLY A 115 10.26 5.12 -6.82
CA GLY A 115 9.38 4.67 -5.74
C GLY A 115 10.14 4.55 -4.43
N CYS A 116 9.49 4.93 -3.33
CA CYS A 116 9.97 4.76 -1.97
C CYS A 116 8.79 4.39 -1.07
N VAL A 117 8.91 3.28 -0.36
CA VAL A 117 7.95 2.77 0.62
C VAL A 117 8.64 2.73 1.97
N SER A 118 8.16 3.50 2.93
CA SER A 118 8.75 3.57 4.27
C SER A 118 7.79 3.08 5.34
N ALA A 119 8.14 1.98 6.01
CA ALA A 119 7.38 1.36 7.09
C ALA A 119 8.18 1.44 8.42
N PRO A 120 8.11 2.58 9.14
CA PRO A 120 8.99 2.85 10.26
C PRO A 120 8.79 1.88 11.43
N MET A 121 7.56 1.40 11.67
CA MET A 121 7.29 0.42 12.73
C MET A 121 7.86 -0.96 12.42
N LEU A 122 8.02 -1.32 11.14
CA LEU A 122 8.75 -2.50 10.70
C LEU A 122 10.27 -2.26 10.66
N GLN A 123 10.71 -1.01 10.83
CA GLN A 123 12.11 -0.56 10.68
C GLN A 123 12.67 -0.91 9.30
N ARG A 124 11.83 -0.79 8.26
CA ARG A 124 12.14 -1.16 6.89
C ARG A 124 11.73 -0.07 5.91
N ARG A 125 12.52 0.04 4.86
CA ARG A 125 12.23 0.88 3.72
C ARG A 125 12.59 0.12 2.45
N TRP A 126 11.81 0.29 1.41
CA TRP A 126 12.06 -0.24 0.07
C TRP A 126 12.06 0.92 -0.91
N TRP A 127 12.91 0.84 -1.91
CA TRP A 127 13.00 1.87 -2.93
C TRP A 127 13.53 1.33 -4.24
N ALA A 128 13.16 2.00 -5.32
CA ALA A 128 13.67 1.76 -6.66
C ALA A 128 13.75 3.07 -7.44
N SER A 129 14.58 3.08 -8.45
CA SER A 129 14.50 4.04 -9.54
C SER A 129 14.67 3.30 -10.85
N LYS A 130 14.03 3.79 -11.92
CA LYS A 130 14.13 3.21 -13.26
C LYS A 130 15.58 2.92 -13.62
N ASP A 131 15.87 1.69 -14.04
CA ASP A 131 17.18 1.14 -14.36
C ASP A 131 18.19 1.14 -13.18
N GLY A 132 17.69 1.24 -11.95
CA GLY A 132 18.52 1.30 -10.73
C GLY A 132 18.42 0.08 -9.82
N GLY A 133 17.56 -0.88 -10.17
CA GLY A 133 17.21 -2.01 -9.31
C GLY A 133 16.34 -1.63 -8.12
N ALA A 134 15.77 -2.63 -7.47
CA ALA A 134 15.00 -2.48 -6.24
C ALA A 134 15.86 -2.82 -5.02
N TRP A 135 15.69 -2.10 -3.95
CA TRP A 135 16.51 -2.19 -2.75
C TRP A 135 15.67 -2.13 -1.49
N THR A 136 16.13 -2.78 -0.43
CA THR A 136 15.55 -2.68 0.92
C THR A 136 16.63 -2.44 1.96
N GLY A 137 16.31 -1.70 3.01
CA GLY A 137 17.22 -1.43 4.10
C GLY A 137 16.76 -0.28 5.00
N ARG A 138 17.64 0.11 5.93
CA ARG A 138 17.40 1.27 6.80
C ARG A 138 17.90 2.59 6.20
N SER A 139 18.76 2.52 5.22
CA SER A 139 19.33 3.69 4.54
C SER A 139 20.00 3.28 3.23
N LEU A 140 20.26 4.24 2.36
CA LEU A 140 20.99 4.04 1.10
C LEU A 140 22.38 3.40 1.27
N LEU A 141 22.99 3.51 2.47
CA LEU A 141 24.32 2.94 2.76
C LEU A 141 24.26 1.51 3.33
N ARG A 142 23.08 1.08 3.80
CA ARG A 142 22.84 -0.25 4.38
C ARG A 142 21.63 -0.85 3.70
N ALA A 143 21.82 -1.21 2.46
CA ALA A 143 20.79 -1.75 1.58
C ALA A 143 21.19 -3.14 1.09
N SER A 144 20.17 -3.96 0.86
CA SER A 144 20.26 -5.23 0.13
C SER A 144 19.39 -5.11 -1.12
N GLU A 145 19.83 -5.68 -2.21
CA GLU A 145 19.05 -5.74 -3.44
C GLU A 145 17.87 -6.69 -3.28
N CYS A 146 16.73 -6.31 -3.84
CA CYS A 146 15.53 -7.11 -3.86
C CYS A 146 15.43 -7.86 -5.19
N HIS A 147 15.07 -9.14 -5.12
CA HIS A 147 14.78 -9.95 -6.28
C HIS A 147 13.53 -10.79 -6.02
N VAL A 148 12.65 -10.86 -7.00
CA VAL A 148 11.49 -11.74 -6.95
C VAL A 148 11.92 -13.21 -6.95
N SER A 149 11.00 -14.11 -6.55
CA SER A 149 11.26 -15.55 -6.48
C SER A 149 11.40 -16.21 -7.86
N ASP A 150 11.96 -17.42 -7.88
CA ASP A 150 12.08 -18.27 -9.07
C ASP A 150 10.94 -19.30 -9.20
N VAL A 151 9.90 -19.26 -8.35
CA VAL A 151 8.76 -20.15 -8.40
C VAL A 151 8.05 -20.06 -9.75
N SER A 152 7.78 -21.21 -10.37
CA SER A 152 7.25 -21.29 -11.74
C SER A 152 5.92 -22.07 -11.86
N ARG A 153 5.38 -22.57 -10.76
CA ARG A 153 4.13 -23.32 -10.69
C ARG A 153 3.22 -22.73 -9.64
N LEU A 154 1.94 -22.57 -9.95
CA LEU A 154 0.95 -22.09 -8.98
C LEU A 154 0.84 -23.00 -7.76
N ASP A 155 0.99 -24.33 -7.94
CA ASP A 155 0.92 -25.31 -6.84
C ASP A 155 2.04 -25.12 -5.79
N ASP A 156 3.09 -24.36 -6.12
CA ASP A 156 4.22 -24.04 -5.22
C ASP A 156 4.17 -22.56 -4.76
N ALA A 157 3.23 -21.77 -5.29
CA ALA A 157 3.18 -20.34 -5.10
C ALA A 157 2.52 -19.90 -3.79
N SER A 158 3.04 -18.81 -3.22
CA SER A 158 2.41 -18.06 -2.13
C SER A 158 1.71 -16.83 -2.70
N LEU A 159 0.39 -16.71 -2.46
CA LEU A 159 -0.44 -15.59 -2.87
C LEU A 159 -0.76 -14.69 -1.67
N SER A 160 -0.54 -13.37 -1.82
CA SER A 160 -0.96 -12.35 -0.86
C SER A 160 -2.10 -11.50 -1.41
N TYR A 161 -2.96 -10.99 -0.51
CA TYR A 161 -4.11 -10.15 -0.82
C TYR A 161 -4.51 -9.29 0.39
N ALA A 162 -5.42 -8.34 0.26
CA ALA A 162 -5.89 -7.52 1.38
C ALA A 162 -7.13 -8.11 2.07
N SER A 163 -8.28 -8.16 1.39
CA SER A 163 -9.53 -8.66 1.98
C SER A 163 -10.42 -9.35 0.95
N PHE A 164 -11.26 -10.28 1.41
CA PHE A 164 -12.25 -10.93 0.54
C PHE A 164 -13.39 -9.98 0.14
N SER A 165 -13.77 -9.03 1.01
CA SER A 165 -14.86 -8.10 0.72
C SER A 165 -14.59 -7.26 -0.52
N GLY A 166 -13.36 -6.80 -0.75
CA GLY A 166 -13.02 -6.07 -1.96
C GLY A 166 -13.24 -6.90 -3.24
N TRP A 167 -12.94 -8.21 -3.21
CA TRP A 167 -13.21 -9.10 -4.33
C TRP A 167 -14.70 -9.37 -4.53
N GLU A 168 -15.47 -9.50 -3.43
CA GLU A 168 -16.93 -9.66 -3.44
C GLU A 168 -17.60 -8.41 -4.02
N ASP A 169 -17.21 -7.21 -3.54
CA ASP A 169 -17.76 -5.93 -3.96
C ASP A 169 -17.52 -5.63 -5.46
N GLN A 170 -16.44 -6.19 -6.03
CA GLN A 170 -16.11 -6.09 -7.46
C GLN A 170 -16.64 -7.27 -8.29
N GLY A 171 -17.43 -8.18 -7.72
CA GLY A 171 -17.98 -9.35 -8.40
C GLY A 171 -16.92 -10.35 -8.89
N ARG A 172 -15.72 -10.33 -8.32
CA ARG A 172 -14.57 -11.15 -8.77
C ARG A 172 -14.13 -12.20 -7.74
N LEU A 173 -14.93 -12.44 -6.70
CA LEU A 173 -14.54 -13.36 -5.61
C LEU A 173 -14.34 -14.80 -6.11
N ASP A 174 -15.17 -15.29 -7.01
CA ASP A 174 -15.07 -16.66 -7.52
C ASP A 174 -13.78 -16.86 -8.35
N ALA A 175 -13.44 -15.92 -9.20
CA ALA A 175 -12.20 -15.90 -9.98
C ALA A 175 -10.97 -15.89 -9.05
N PHE A 176 -10.99 -15.03 -8.03
CA PHE A 176 -9.94 -14.97 -7.01
C PHE A 176 -9.84 -16.29 -6.23
N MET A 177 -10.96 -16.87 -5.81
CA MET A 177 -10.98 -18.15 -5.09
C MET A 177 -10.49 -19.31 -5.95
N ALA A 178 -10.76 -19.29 -7.26
CA ALA A 178 -10.22 -20.28 -8.19
C ALA A 178 -8.67 -20.21 -8.24
N LEU A 179 -8.08 -19.00 -8.33
CA LEU A 179 -6.63 -18.79 -8.25
C LEU A 179 -6.08 -19.22 -6.88
N ALA A 180 -6.73 -18.77 -5.79
CA ALA A 180 -6.28 -19.06 -4.43
C ALA A 180 -6.21 -20.56 -4.12
N ARG A 181 -7.16 -21.35 -4.63
CA ARG A 181 -7.18 -22.82 -4.48
C ARG A 181 -6.06 -23.54 -5.25
N ARG A 182 -5.48 -22.87 -6.26
CA ARG A 182 -4.36 -23.40 -7.04
C ARG A 182 -3.01 -23.12 -6.40
N CYS A 183 -2.93 -22.15 -5.49
CA CYS A 183 -1.70 -21.79 -4.82
C CYS A 183 -1.42 -22.70 -3.62
N TRP A 184 -0.12 -22.98 -3.36
CA TRP A 184 0.33 -23.70 -2.17
C TRP A 184 -0.19 -23.09 -0.87
N ARG A 185 -0.16 -21.75 -0.78
CA ARG A 185 -0.68 -21.04 0.39
C ARG A 185 -1.16 -19.64 0.04
N THR A 186 -2.05 -19.13 0.90
CA THR A 186 -2.51 -17.75 0.85
C THR A 186 -2.32 -17.08 2.19
N ARG A 187 -2.03 -15.76 2.18
CA ARG A 187 -1.98 -14.92 3.38
C ARG A 187 -2.50 -13.52 3.02
N ALA A 188 -3.35 -12.97 3.87
CA ALA A 188 -3.79 -11.59 3.79
C ALA A 188 -2.79 -10.70 4.54
N TYR A 189 -1.62 -10.47 3.95
CA TYR A 189 -0.67 -9.49 4.51
C TYR A 189 -1.19 -8.08 4.32
N GLY A 190 -1.80 -7.82 3.15
CA GLY A 190 -2.50 -6.58 2.82
C GLY A 190 -1.61 -5.42 2.46
N ASP A 191 -2.25 -4.45 1.86
CA ASP A 191 -1.71 -3.13 1.57
C ASP A 191 -0.30 -3.21 0.91
N PHE A 192 0.56 -2.22 1.10
CA PHE A 192 1.93 -2.18 0.59
C PHE A 192 2.74 -3.45 0.86
N TRP A 193 2.49 -4.12 2.01
CA TRP A 193 3.38 -5.18 2.46
C TRP A 193 3.31 -6.43 1.58
N SER A 194 2.16 -6.72 0.98
CA SER A 194 2.00 -7.78 -0.02
C SER A 194 3.02 -7.63 -1.15
N TYR A 195 3.14 -6.44 -1.69
CA TYR A 195 4.00 -6.13 -2.83
C TYR A 195 5.48 -6.05 -2.46
N MET A 196 5.79 -5.56 -1.25
CA MET A 196 7.17 -5.52 -0.77
C MET A 196 7.71 -6.91 -0.47
N LEU A 197 6.88 -7.80 0.08
CA LEU A 197 7.24 -9.21 0.24
C LEU A 197 7.42 -9.92 -1.11
N LEU A 198 6.66 -9.54 -2.13
CA LEU A 198 6.85 -10.05 -3.49
C LEU A 198 8.17 -9.56 -4.09
N ALA A 199 8.48 -8.28 -3.96
CA ALA A 199 9.76 -7.73 -4.42
C ALA A 199 10.99 -8.39 -3.76
N GLU A 200 10.82 -8.91 -2.53
CA GLU A 200 11.87 -9.67 -1.81
C GLU A 200 11.86 -11.18 -2.10
N GLY A 201 10.93 -11.67 -2.94
CA GLY A 201 10.78 -13.08 -3.24
C GLY A 201 10.18 -13.93 -2.11
N ALA A 202 9.59 -13.31 -1.08
CA ALA A 202 8.96 -14.00 0.05
C ALA A 202 7.52 -14.45 -0.25
N VAL A 203 6.85 -13.80 -1.20
CA VAL A 203 5.62 -14.23 -1.85
C VAL A 203 5.78 -14.14 -3.36
N ASP A 204 4.93 -14.81 -4.12
CA ASP A 204 5.08 -14.99 -5.56
C ASP A 204 4.03 -14.22 -6.35
N LEU A 205 2.88 -13.96 -5.71
CA LEU A 205 1.73 -13.26 -6.26
C LEU A 205 1.15 -12.31 -5.22
N ALA A 206 0.77 -11.10 -5.66
CA ALA A 206 -0.04 -10.17 -4.89
C ALA A 206 -1.14 -9.62 -5.79
N ALA A 207 -2.40 -9.61 -5.33
CA ALA A 207 -3.52 -9.18 -6.14
C ALA A 207 -4.56 -8.43 -5.31
N GLU A 208 -5.06 -7.33 -5.87
CA GLU A 208 -6.14 -6.52 -5.28
C GLU A 208 -7.10 -6.00 -6.35
N PRO A 209 -8.42 -6.10 -6.10
CA PRO A 209 -9.44 -5.84 -7.11
C PRO A 209 -9.75 -4.34 -7.29
N GLN A 210 -9.32 -3.50 -6.34
CA GLN A 210 -9.56 -2.06 -6.39
C GLN A 210 -8.46 -1.33 -5.61
N LEU A 211 -7.77 -0.42 -6.30
CA LEU A 211 -6.70 0.42 -5.75
C LEU A 211 -6.68 1.78 -6.45
N ALA A 212 -6.32 2.83 -5.75
CA ALA A 212 -6.04 4.12 -6.35
C ALA A 212 -4.57 4.23 -6.84
N LEU A 213 -4.26 5.26 -7.60
CA LEU A 213 -2.91 5.46 -8.13
C LEU A 213 -1.87 5.64 -7.02
N TYR A 214 -2.23 6.31 -5.93
CA TYR A 214 -1.31 6.56 -4.82
C TYR A 214 -0.98 5.28 -4.04
N ASP A 215 -1.87 4.28 -4.01
CA ASP A 215 -1.62 2.96 -3.42
C ASP A 215 -0.62 2.15 -4.27
N MET A 216 -0.58 2.37 -5.59
CA MET A 216 0.12 1.50 -6.54
C MET A 216 1.44 2.06 -7.07
N ALA A 217 1.55 3.39 -7.22
CA ALA A 217 2.66 3.97 -7.97
C ALA A 217 4.03 3.58 -7.43
N ALA A 218 4.26 3.69 -6.12
CA ALA A 218 5.54 3.30 -5.52
C ALA A 218 5.79 1.79 -5.61
N LEU A 219 4.74 0.99 -5.50
CA LEU A 219 4.80 -0.47 -5.52
C LEU A 219 5.18 -0.99 -6.91
N ASP A 220 4.59 -0.39 -7.97
CA ASP A 220 4.82 -0.77 -9.36
C ASP A 220 6.30 -0.76 -9.72
N VAL A 221 6.99 0.37 -9.54
CA VAL A 221 8.41 0.49 -9.91
C VAL A 221 9.30 -0.41 -9.06
N ILE A 222 9.00 -0.59 -7.76
CA ILE A 222 9.79 -1.47 -6.89
C ILE A 222 9.65 -2.93 -7.33
N VAL A 223 8.44 -3.38 -7.63
CA VAL A 223 8.20 -4.75 -8.13
C VAL A 223 8.88 -4.98 -9.46
N ARG A 224 8.76 -4.03 -10.41
CA ARG A 224 9.39 -4.16 -11.74
C ARG A 224 10.91 -4.17 -11.66
N GLU A 225 11.48 -3.29 -10.88
CA GLU A 225 12.95 -3.21 -10.70
C GLU A 225 13.51 -4.39 -9.89
N ALA A 226 12.66 -5.12 -9.13
CA ALA A 226 13.00 -6.41 -8.52
C ALA A 226 12.92 -7.58 -9.50
N GLY A 227 12.54 -7.35 -10.77
CA GLY A 227 12.38 -8.38 -11.81
C GLY A 227 10.99 -8.99 -11.89
N GLY A 228 10.00 -8.43 -11.19
CA GLY A 228 8.60 -8.84 -11.25
C GLY A 228 7.81 -8.18 -12.38
N THR A 229 6.52 -8.53 -12.45
CA THR A 229 5.54 -7.95 -13.38
C THR A 229 4.42 -7.33 -12.59
N PHE A 230 3.98 -6.12 -13.00
CA PHE A 230 2.88 -5.39 -12.39
C PHE A 230 1.89 -4.93 -13.48
N THR A 231 0.64 -5.38 -13.39
CA THR A 231 -0.43 -4.99 -14.33
C THR A 231 -1.74 -4.76 -13.59
N SER A 232 -2.72 -4.17 -14.29
CA SER A 232 -4.11 -4.31 -13.88
C SER A 232 -4.63 -5.74 -14.10
N LEU A 233 -5.81 -6.05 -13.57
CA LEU A 233 -6.51 -7.32 -13.80
C LEU A 233 -7.00 -7.49 -15.26
N ASP A 234 -6.93 -6.43 -16.08
CA ASP A 234 -7.20 -6.44 -17.51
C ASP A 234 -5.90 -6.52 -18.34
N GLY A 235 -4.75 -6.73 -17.69
CA GLY A 235 -3.45 -6.88 -18.35
C GLY A 235 -2.77 -5.57 -18.75
N ARG A 236 -3.30 -4.38 -18.38
CA ARG A 236 -2.64 -3.10 -18.65
C ARG A 236 -1.38 -2.96 -17.77
N PRO A 237 -0.19 -2.78 -18.37
CA PRO A 237 1.03 -2.58 -17.58
C PRO A 237 0.99 -1.31 -16.73
N GLY A 238 1.60 -1.38 -15.55
CA GLY A 238 1.75 -0.24 -14.63
C GLY A 238 0.52 0.03 -13.76
N PRO A 239 0.53 1.16 -13.00
CA PRO A 239 -0.41 1.39 -11.90
C PRO A 239 -1.70 2.13 -12.29
N LEU A 240 -1.98 2.32 -13.59
CA LEU A 240 -3.07 3.19 -14.06
C LEU A 240 -4.40 2.43 -14.27
N GLY A 241 -4.49 1.16 -13.84
CA GLY A 241 -5.67 0.32 -14.13
C GLY A 241 -6.74 0.28 -13.02
N GLY A 242 -6.52 0.91 -11.86
CA GLY A 242 -7.49 0.95 -10.76
C GLY A 242 -7.57 -0.35 -9.94
N ASN A 243 -6.75 -1.34 -10.25
CA ASN A 243 -6.57 -2.62 -9.56
C ASN A 243 -5.19 -3.17 -9.92
N ALA A 244 -4.76 -4.26 -9.27
CA ALA A 244 -3.42 -4.80 -9.50
C ALA A 244 -3.34 -6.31 -9.42
N LEU A 245 -2.53 -6.88 -10.32
CA LEU A 245 -1.85 -8.16 -10.17
C LEU A 245 -0.35 -7.92 -10.28
N ALA A 246 0.37 -8.20 -9.21
CA ALA A 246 1.82 -8.27 -9.20
C ALA A 246 2.28 -9.73 -9.09
N SER A 247 3.38 -10.08 -9.74
CA SER A 247 3.92 -11.43 -9.74
C SER A 247 5.45 -11.42 -9.88
N ASN A 248 6.07 -12.59 -9.65
CA ASN A 248 7.47 -12.82 -9.94
C ASN A 248 7.80 -12.92 -11.46
N GLY A 249 6.87 -12.53 -12.33
CA GLY A 249 6.98 -12.59 -13.78
C GLY A 249 6.71 -13.98 -14.38
N ARG A 250 7.15 -15.06 -13.73
CA ARG A 250 6.98 -16.44 -14.23
C ARG A 250 5.56 -16.96 -14.07
N LEU A 251 4.81 -16.44 -13.11
CA LEU A 251 3.45 -16.86 -12.78
C LEU A 251 2.38 -15.91 -13.33
N HIS A 252 2.79 -14.78 -13.96
CA HIS A 252 1.87 -13.70 -14.29
C HIS A 252 0.72 -14.18 -15.20
N ASP A 253 1.06 -14.76 -16.35
CA ASP A 253 0.06 -15.24 -17.31
C ASP A 253 -0.81 -16.35 -16.75
N GLN A 254 -0.24 -17.24 -15.91
CA GLN A 254 -1.00 -18.28 -15.24
C GLN A 254 -2.04 -17.69 -14.27
N ALA A 255 -1.67 -16.65 -13.50
CA ALA A 255 -2.58 -15.99 -12.56
C ALA A 255 -3.63 -15.14 -13.30
N MET A 256 -3.22 -14.43 -14.37
CA MET A 256 -4.14 -13.65 -15.22
C MET A 256 -5.24 -14.51 -15.83
N ALA A 257 -4.94 -15.75 -16.23
CA ALA A 257 -5.93 -16.66 -16.80
C ALA A 257 -7.12 -16.94 -15.85
N PHE A 258 -6.93 -16.82 -14.54
CA PHE A 258 -8.02 -16.91 -13.55
C PHE A 258 -8.71 -15.57 -13.33
N LEU A 259 -7.95 -14.47 -13.24
CA LEU A 259 -8.46 -13.18 -12.77
C LEU A 259 -9.08 -12.31 -13.88
N ALA A 260 -8.74 -12.54 -15.14
CA ALA A 260 -9.30 -11.82 -16.28
C ALA A 260 -10.72 -12.31 -16.65
N SER A 261 -11.15 -13.48 -16.18
CA SER A 261 -12.50 -13.97 -16.36
C SER A 261 -13.45 -13.14 -15.51
N LEU A 262 -14.22 -12.24 -16.13
CA LEU A 262 -15.41 -11.68 -15.49
C LEU A 262 -16.41 -12.82 -15.29
N PRO A 263 -17.15 -12.88 -14.17
CA PRO A 263 -18.33 -13.73 -14.10
C PRO A 263 -19.26 -13.28 -15.25
N ASP A 264 -19.79 -14.25 -16.00
CA ASP A 264 -20.88 -13.98 -16.93
C ASP A 264 -21.97 -13.23 -16.12
N ASP A 265 -22.47 -12.11 -16.66
CA ASP A 265 -23.56 -11.31 -16.07
C ASP A 265 -24.84 -12.18 -15.93
N GLU A 266 -24.86 -13.07 -14.94
CA GLU A 266 -26.11 -13.55 -14.37
C GLU A 266 -26.47 -12.55 -13.27
N ASP A 267 -27.25 -11.53 -13.67
CA ASP A 267 -27.98 -10.63 -12.77
C ASP A 267 -28.72 -11.48 -11.71
N ASP A 268 -28.17 -11.60 -10.51
CA ASP A 268 -28.92 -12.03 -9.35
C ASP A 268 -29.57 -10.79 -8.71
N PRO A 269 -30.89 -10.54 -8.94
CA PRO A 269 -31.58 -9.34 -8.49
C PRO A 269 -31.79 -9.26 -6.97
N ASP A 270 -31.35 -10.27 -6.19
CA ASP A 270 -31.64 -10.39 -4.77
C ASP A 270 -30.44 -10.13 -3.82
N VAL A 271 -29.29 -9.70 -4.33
CA VAL A 271 -28.12 -9.37 -3.47
C VAL A 271 -28.21 -7.91 -2.99
N GLU A 272 -28.73 -7.70 -1.79
CA GLU A 272 -28.57 -6.40 -1.13
C GLU A 272 -27.08 -6.10 -0.82
N PRO A 273 -26.59 -4.89 -1.13
CA PRO A 273 -25.21 -4.50 -0.81
C PRO A 273 -25.00 -4.51 0.73
N ARG A 274 -23.98 -5.27 1.17
CA ARG A 274 -23.60 -5.31 2.60
C ARG A 274 -23.18 -3.92 3.06
N ARG A 275 -23.81 -3.42 4.11
CA ARG A 275 -23.39 -2.18 4.78
C ARG A 275 -22.04 -2.39 5.46
N PRO A 276 -21.03 -1.54 5.20
CA PRO A 276 -19.77 -1.59 5.94
C PRO A 276 -20.03 -1.43 7.43
N GLY A 277 -19.33 -2.20 8.27
CA GLY A 277 -19.44 -2.09 9.73
C GLY A 277 -19.12 -0.66 10.21
N SER A 278 -19.95 -0.08 11.08
CA SER A 278 -19.80 1.31 11.51
C SER A 278 -18.56 1.51 12.40
N LEU A 279 -17.82 2.59 12.16
CA LEU A 279 -16.64 3.02 12.94
C LEU A 279 -16.93 3.32 14.42
N HIS A 280 -18.20 3.44 14.82
CA HIS A 280 -18.59 3.66 16.22
C HIS A 280 -18.10 2.58 17.17
N ASP A 281 -17.99 1.32 16.70
CA ASP A 281 -17.50 0.21 17.51
C ASP A 281 -15.95 0.25 17.75
N LEU A 282 -15.20 0.98 16.93
CA LEU A 282 -13.75 1.04 17.04
C LEU A 282 -13.28 1.97 18.18
N ASN A 283 -13.99 3.06 18.43
CA ASN A 283 -13.71 4.00 19.51
C ASN A 283 -14.09 3.45 20.90
N ALA A 284 -15.12 2.59 20.99
CA ALA A 284 -15.52 1.96 22.24
C ALA A 284 -14.48 1.00 22.81
N ARG A 285 -13.61 0.43 21.96
CA ARG A 285 -12.57 -0.52 22.36
C ARG A 285 -11.24 0.12 22.80
N ARG A 286 -11.11 1.45 22.69
CA ARG A 286 -9.92 2.23 23.09
C ARG A 286 -9.95 2.79 24.50
N ARG A 287 -11.02 2.57 25.28
CA ARG A 287 -11.06 3.04 26.67
C ARG A 287 -10.06 2.21 27.51
N PRO A 288 -9.09 2.85 28.17
CA PRO A 288 -8.26 2.15 29.16
C PRO A 288 -9.19 1.67 30.29
N SER A 289 -9.03 0.41 30.70
CA SER A 289 -9.65 -0.08 31.93
C SER A 289 -9.22 0.85 33.07
N ALA A 290 -10.19 1.46 33.74
CA ALA A 290 -9.94 2.28 34.92
C ALA A 290 -9.18 1.45 35.94
N PRO A 291 -8.17 2.02 36.64
CA PRO A 291 -7.50 1.32 37.72
C PRO A 291 -8.52 1.00 38.81
N GLY A 292 -8.58 -0.28 39.17
CA GLY A 292 -9.50 -0.77 40.19
C GLY A 292 -9.36 0.04 41.50
N GLY A 293 -10.46 0.68 41.89
CA GLY A 293 -10.57 1.32 43.20
C GLY A 293 -10.49 0.25 44.27
N SER A 294 -9.48 0.35 45.12
CA SER A 294 -9.39 -0.41 46.37
C SER A 294 -10.50 0.05 47.29
N GLU A 295 -11.42 -0.84 47.62
CA GLU A 295 -12.37 -0.64 48.73
C GLU A 295 -11.63 -0.44 50.06
N PRO A 296 -12.04 0.51 50.89
CA PRO A 296 -11.50 0.63 52.23
C PRO A 296 -12.10 -0.47 53.12
N THR A 297 -11.26 -1.33 53.65
CA THR A 297 -11.60 -2.24 54.74
C THR A 297 -12.08 -1.43 55.97
N ARG A 298 -13.32 -1.65 56.38
CA ARG A 298 -13.81 -1.24 57.69
C ARG A 298 -13.16 -2.12 58.75
N ALA A 299 -12.44 -1.50 59.66
CA ALA A 299 -12.09 -2.09 60.95
C ALA A 299 -13.26 -1.89 61.92
N ASP A 300 -13.67 -2.97 62.58
CA ASP A 300 -14.24 -3.00 63.91
C ASP A 300 -13.12 -3.30 64.90
#